data_2fe352c282e55703ccd203e1427bb358
#
_entry.id   2fe352c282e55703ccd203e1427bb358
#
_cell.length_a   1.000
_cell.length_b   1.000
_cell.length_c   1.000
_cell.angle_alpha   90.00
_cell.angle_beta   90.00
_cell.angle_gamma   90.00
#
_symmetry.space_group_name_H-M   'P 1'
#
loop_
_entity.id
_entity.type
_entity.pdbx_description
1 polymer ?
#
loop_
_entity_poly.entity_id
_entity_poly.type
_entity_poly.pdbx_seq_one_letter_code
_entity_poly.pdbx_strand_id
1 'polypeptide(L)'
;MLLKLAVYVKGKNRKKFRQGEEYGSARWGKPEDIKPYMDPEFSNNVILTQTEFLTMNSRPKQPKYARNKNILVIGGSGSGKTRFFVKPNLMQMHSSYVVTDPKGTVLVECGKMLEKGGYVIKSLNTINFRKSMHYNPFSYIRSEKDILKLVNTIIVNTKGDGDKSGEDFWVKAEKLYYTALIGYIWYEAPDHEKNFTTLLEMINASEAREDDETFKNPVDVMFDELEARDPDHFAVKQYRKYKLAAGVVCSKRLLNQAVGKS
;
A
#
# COMPACT_ATOMS: atom_id res chain seq x y z
N MET A 1 25.55 40.37 43.14
CA MET A 1 24.69 41.36 42.46
C MET A 1 24.62 41.12 40.96
N LEU A 2 25.77 40.97 40.27
CA LEU A 2 25.85 40.75 38.81
C LEU A 2 25.12 39.52 38.29
N LEU A 3 25.14 38.40 39.03
CA LEU A 3 24.44 37.15 38.60
C LEU A 3 22.93 37.30 38.54
N LYS A 4 22.33 37.99 39.56
CA LYS A 4 20.89 38.30 39.57
C LYS A 4 20.48 39.22 38.43
N LEU A 5 21.34 40.16 38.06
CA LEU A 5 21.11 41.05 36.90
C LEU A 5 21.15 40.26 35.60
N ALA A 6 22.12 39.37 35.43
CA ALA A 6 22.24 38.52 34.22
C ALA A 6 21.04 37.57 34.08
N VAL A 7 20.57 36.96 35.16
CA VAL A 7 19.37 36.10 35.17
C VAL A 7 18.11 36.92 34.87
N TYR A 8 17.98 38.11 35.40
CA TYR A 8 16.87 39.04 35.13
C TYR A 8 16.82 39.46 33.68
N VAL A 9 17.96 39.87 33.09
CA VAL A 9 18.08 40.29 31.69
C VAL A 9 17.80 39.11 30.76
N LYS A 10 18.31 37.92 31.09
CA LYS A 10 18.05 36.68 30.32
C LYS A 10 16.57 36.24 30.41
N GLY A 11 15.94 36.45 31.57
CA GLY A 11 14.50 36.19 31.77
C GLY A 11 13.62 37.18 31.01
N LYS A 12 13.96 38.45 31.00
CA LYS A 12 13.26 39.50 30.28
C LYS A 12 13.35 39.33 28.76
N ASN A 13 14.47 38.86 28.26
CA ASN A 13 14.65 38.58 26.83
C ASN A 13 14.02 37.25 26.36
N ARG A 14 13.63 36.37 27.26
CA ARG A 14 12.99 35.07 26.92
C ARG A 14 11.52 35.19 26.48
N LYS A 15 10.81 36.22 26.92
CA LYS A 15 9.42 36.47 26.54
C LYS A 15 9.37 37.71 25.64
N LYS A 16 9.66 37.56 24.36
CA LYS A 16 9.26 38.56 23.36
C LYS A 16 7.75 38.43 23.17
N PHE A 17 7.00 39.18 23.98
CA PHE A 17 5.62 39.48 23.67
C PHE A 17 5.59 40.31 22.40
N ARG A 18 5.11 39.76 21.30
CA ARG A 18 4.85 40.51 20.07
C ARG A 18 3.51 41.19 20.29
N GLN A 19 3.55 42.48 20.57
CA GLN A 19 2.32 43.29 20.66
C GLN A 19 1.54 43.21 19.34
N GLY A 20 0.25 42.89 19.41
CA GLY A 20 -0.64 42.74 18.25
C GLY A 20 -0.65 41.35 17.59
N GLU A 21 0.05 40.34 18.15
CA GLU A 21 0.07 38.97 17.61
C GLU A 21 -0.42 37.95 18.67
N GLU A 22 -1.53 38.26 19.33
CA GLU A 22 -2.05 37.46 20.46
C GLU A 22 -2.52 36.05 20.07
N TYR A 23 -2.85 35.83 18.80
CA TYR A 23 -3.35 34.57 18.24
C TYR A 23 -2.38 33.86 17.30
N GLY A 24 -1.12 34.28 17.25
CA GLY A 24 -0.06 33.71 16.44
C GLY A 24 0.53 34.68 15.41
N SER A 25 1.75 34.41 14.99
CA SER A 25 2.51 35.25 14.02
C SER A 25 2.36 34.77 12.58
N ALA A 26 1.32 34.01 12.26
CA ALA A 26 1.08 33.51 10.90
C ALA A 26 0.64 34.69 9.99
N ARG A 27 1.26 34.79 8.83
CA ARG A 27 0.94 35.73 7.77
C ARG A 27 1.02 35.06 6.41
N TRP A 28 0.37 35.64 5.43
CA TRP A 28 0.60 35.23 4.04
C TRP A 28 2.06 35.42 3.65
N GLY A 29 2.64 34.38 3.00
CA GLY A 29 4.00 34.44 2.50
C GLY A 29 4.16 35.46 1.39
N LYS A 30 5.35 36.05 1.30
CA LYS A 30 5.81 36.88 0.18
C LYS A 30 6.70 36.02 -0.75
N PRO A 31 6.94 36.44 -2.01
CA PRO A 31 7.84 35.72 -2.92
C PRO A 31 9.24 35.45 -2.34
N GLU A 32 9.74 36.36 -1.48
CA GLU A 32 11.03 36.19 -0.83
C GLU A 32 11.06 35.04 0.20
N ASP A 33 9.91 34.75 0.80
CA ASP A 33 9.78 33.69 1.81
C ASP A 33 9.91 32.29 1.18
N ILE A 34 9.55 32.11 -0.09
CA ILE A 34 9.60 30.81 -0.78
C ILE A 34 10.98 30.56 -1.44
N LYS A 35 11.74 31.60 -1.80
CA LYS A 35 13.05 31.46 -2.45
C LYS A 35 14.00 30.44 -1.81
N PRO A 36 14.12 30.35 -0.47
CA PRO A 36 14.98 29.36 0.17
C PRO A 36 14.55 27.89 -0.04
N TYR A 37 13.32 27.67 -0.51
CA TYR A 37 12.75 26.35 -0.78
C TYR A 37 12.74 25.99 -2.26
N MET A 38 13.26 26.85 -3.12
CA MET A 38 13.40 26.62 -4.55
C MET A 38 14.81 26.11 -4.86
N ASP A 39 14.91 25.20 -5.82
CA ASP A 39 16.19 24.81 -6.39
C ASP A 39 16.57 25.79 -7.52
N PRO A 40 17.83 26.20 -7.63
CA PRO A 40 18.27 27.05 -8.72
C PRO A 40 18.08 26.44 -10.10
N GLU A 41 18.18 25.11 -10.21
CA GLU A 41 17.87 24.37 -11.43
C GLU A 41 16.37 24.12 -11.51
N PHE A 42 15.74 24.65 -12.57
CA PHE A 42 14.28 24.58 -12.75
C PHE A 42 13.76 23.15 -12.73
N SER A 43 14.46 22.24 -13.41
CA SER A 43 14.07 20.82 -13.52
C SER A 43 14.06 20.07 -12.18
N ASN A 44 14.71 20.60 -11.15
CA ASN A 44 14.75 20.01 -9.81
C ASN A 44 13.59 20.48 -8.90
N ASN A 45 12.59 21.11 -9.47
CA ASN A 45 11.47 21.66 -8.71
C ASN A 45 10.13 21.07 -9.14
N VAL A 46 9.20 21.04 -8.20
CA VAL A 46 7.76 20.92 -8.49
C VAL A 46 7.22 22.31 -8.78
N ILE A 47 6.52 22.48 -9.87
CA ILE A 47 5.86 23.74 -10.25
C ILE A 47 4.62 23.91 -9.39
N LEU A 48 4.57 24.96 -8.59
CA LEU A 48 3.40 25.30 -7.76
C LEU A 48 2.49 26.28 -8.48
N THR A 49 3.07 27.39 -8.98
CA THR A 49 2.39 28.44 -9.75
C THR A 49 3.29 28.85 -10.93
N GLN A 50 2.95 29.93 -11.59
CA GLN A 50 3.77 30.48 -12.67
C GLN A 50 5.15 30.99 -12.17
N THR A 51 5.24 31.40 -10.91
CA THR A 51 6.43 32.05 -10.33
C THR A 51 7.02 31.32 -9.12
N GLU A 52 6.27 30.43 -8.48
CA GLU A 52 6.69 29.71 -7.28
C GLU A 52 6.89 28.24 -7.57
N PHE A 53 8.02 27.73 -7.06
CA PHE A 53 8.47 26.36 -7.21
C PHE A 53 8.87 25.79 -5.86
N LEU A 54 8.89 24.46 -5.75
CA LEU A 54 9.34 23.75 -4.54
C LEU A 54 10.39 22.72 -4.93
N THR A 55 11.58 22.83 -4.36
CA THR A 55 12.67 21.88 -4.62
C THR A 55 12.28 20.46 -4.30
N MET A 56 12.65 19.51 -5.15
CA MET A 56 12.52 18.07 -4.88
C MET A 56 13.64 17.53 -3.98
N ASN A 57 14.68 18.33 -3.70
CA ASN A 57 15.76 17.94 -2.81
C ASN A 57 15.24 17.82 -1.37
N SER A 58 15.28 16.60 -0.81
CA SER A 58 14.85 16.31 0.56
C SER A 58 15.91 16.64 1.61
N ARG A 59 17.16 16.91 1.17
CA ARG A 59 18.30 17.20 2.03
C ARG A 59 19.00 18.49 1.60
N PRO A 60 18.37 19.66 1.78
CA PRO A 60 19.00 20.93 1.46
C PRO A 60 20.21 21.17 2.34
N LYS A 61 21.17 21.98 1.87
CA LYS A 61 22.40 22.34 2.63
C LYS A 61 22.10 22.89 4.04
N GLN A 62 20.97 23.60 4.18
CA GLN A 62 20.50 24.09 5.48
C GLN A 62 19.26 23.29 5.93
N PRO A 63 19.37 22.43 6.96
CA PRO A 63 18.27 21.55 7.40
C PRO A 63 16.97 22.29 7.78
N LYS A 64 17.06 23.55 8.19
CA LYS A 64 15.89 24.40 8.50
C LYS A 64 14.95 24.60 7.31
N TYR A 65 15.42 24.41 6.08
CA TYR A 65 14.63 24.50 4.85
C TYR A 65 14.13 23.14 4.35
N ALA A 66 14.49 22.04 5.02
CA ALA A 66 13.90 20.74 4.73
C ALA A 66 12.39 20.77 5.06
N ARG A 67 11.55 20.44 4.08
CA ARG A 67 10.10 20.42 4.22
C ARG A 67 9.53 19.16 3.62
N ASN A 68 8.34 18.82 4.10
CA ASN A 68 7.47 17.85 3.47
C ASN A 68 7.14 18.30 2.03
N LYS A 69 7.10 17.34 1.11
CA LYS A 69 6.77 17.58 -0.32
C LYS A 69 5.28 17.37 -0.64
N ASN A 70 4.44 17.17 0.39
CA ASN A 70 3.01 17.10 0.19
C ASN A 70 2.46 18.47 -0.21
N ILE A 71 1.75 18.51 -1.32
CA ILE A 71 1.18 19.74 -1.89
C ILE A 71 -0.34 19.58 -1.93
N LEU A 72 -1.04 20.52 -1.32
CA LEU A 72 -2.49 20.61 -1.39
C LEU A 72 -2.90 21.69 -2.38
N VAL A 73 -3.57 21.28 -3.46
CA VAL A 73 -4.11 22.19 -4.48
C VAL A 73 -5.62 22.29 -4.34
N ILE A 74 -6.11 23.47 -3.96
CA ILE A 74 -7.55 23.72 -3.71
C ILE A 74 -8.12 24.52 -4.87
N GLY A 75 -9.30 24.10 -5.35
CA GLY A 75 -10.02 24.83 -6.40
C GLY A 75 -11.30 24.10 -6.77
N GLY A 76 -12.31 24.84 -7.19
CA GLY A 76 -13.59 24.32 -7.67
C GLY A 76 -13.49 23.54 -8.98
N SER A 77 -14.60 23.01 -9.47
CA SER A 77 -14.66 22.40 -10.80
C SER A 77 -14.33 23.46 -11.87
N GLY A 78 -13.53 23.09 -12.86
CA GLY A 78 -13.13 24.03 -13.93
C GLY A 78 -12.03 25.03 -13.56
N SER A 79 -11.55 25.09 -12.31
CA SER A 79 -10.50 26.03 -11.88
C SER A 79 -9.11 25.77 -12.49
N GLY A 80 -8.97 24.77 -13.33
CA GLY A 80 -7.72 24.49 -14.03
C GLY A 80 -6.68 23.69 -13.25
N LYS A 81 -7.02 23.06 -12.11
CA LYS A 81 -6.07 22.24 -11.32
C LYS A 81 -5.25 21.25 -12.18
N THR A 82 -5.94 20.49 -13.02
CA THR A 82 -5.26 19.55 -13.93
C THR A 82 -4.41 20.26 -14.96
N ARG A 83 -4.90 21.36 -15.53
CA ARG A 83 -4.25 22.13 -16.60
C ARG A 83 -2.99 22.85 -16.11
N PHE A 84 -3.07 23.50 -14.94
CA PHE A 84 -2.03 24.41 -14.48
C PHE A 84 -1.09 23.79 -13.43
N PHE A 85 -1.48 22.66 -12.83
CA PHE A 85 -0.63 21.99 -11.84
C PHE A 85 -0.21 20.59 -12.32
N VAL A 86 -1.18 19.69 -12.61
CA VAL A 86 -0.84 18.28 -12.89
C VAL A 86 -0.05 18.16 -14.20
N LYS A 87 -0.56 18.69 -15.30
CA LYS A 87 0.08 18.55 -16.60
C LYS A 87 1.46 19.19 -16.70
N PRO A 88 1.69 20.44 -16.23
CA PRO A 88 3.03 21.04 -16.28
C PRO A 88 4.06 20.22 -15.51
N ASN A 89 3.68 19.65 -14.35
CA ASN A 89 4.58 18.79 -13.59
C ASN A 89 4.87 17.45 -14.28
N LEU A 90 3.89 16.85 -14.96
CA LEU A 90 4.14 15.67 -15.81
C LEU A 90 5.04 15.98 -17.00
N MET A 91 4.90 17.16 -17.59
CA MET A 91 5.70 17.62 -18.74
C MET A 91 7.18 17.82 -18.38
N GLN A 92 7.52 18.01 -17.13
CA GLN A 92 8.92 18.08 -16.70
C GLN A 92 9.66 16.74 -16.83
N MET A 93 8.98 15.61 -16.82
CA MET A 93 9.56 14.27 -17.04
C MET A 93 10.78 13.94 -16.16
N HIS A 94 10.82 14.43 -14.92
CA HIS A 94 11.97 14.27 -14.02
C HIS A 94 11.79 13.15 -12.97
N SER A 95 10.62 12.48 -12.94
CA SER A 95 10.28 11.51 -11.89
C SER A 95 9.40 10.40 -12.46
N SER A 96 9.27 9.31 -11.71
CA SER A 96 8.15 8.37 -11.91
C SER A 96 6.89 8.95 -11.28
N TYR A 97 5.76 8.78 -11.95
CA TYR A 97 4.49 9.37 -11.53
C TYR A 97 3.43 8.30 -11.29
N VAL A 98 2.62 8.48 -10.26
CA VAL A 98 1.36 7.77 -10.05
C VAL A 98 0.25 8.80 -10.08
N VAL A 99 -0.68 8.66 -11.03
CA VAL A 99 -1.73 9.64 -11.28
C VAL A 99 -3.10 8.97 -11.19
N THR A 100 -3.99 9.52 -10.36
CA THR A 100 -5.41 9.18 -10.41
C THR A 100 -6.10 10.09 -11.42
N ASP A 101 -6.66 9.48 -12.49
CA ASP A 101 -7.29 10.20 -13.61
C ASP A 101 -8.72 9.69 -13.83
N PRO A 102 -9.70 10.13 -12.99
CA PRO A 102 -11.07 9.63 -13.06
C PRO A 102 -11.76 9.86 -14.41
N LYS A 103 -11.29 10.84 -15.19
CA LYS A 103 -11.83 11.19 -16.51
C LYS A 103 -11.04 10.60 -17.67
N GLY A 104 -9.86 10.05 -17.42
CA GLY A 104 -8.94 9.55 -18.45
C GLY A 104 -8.28 10.63 -19.30
N THR A 105 -8.48 11.91 -19.00
CA THR A 105 -8.02 13.03 -19.83
C THR A 105 -6.52 13.25 -19.75
N VAL A 106 -5.91 12.98 -18.60
CA VAL A 106 -4.46 13.15 -18.41
C VAL A 106 -3.71 12.13 -19.26
N LEU A 107 -4.15 10.87 -19.26
CA LEU A 107 -3.56 9.81 -20.07
C LEU A 107 -3.68 10.12 -21.56
N VAL A 108 -4.85 10.55 -22.03
CA VAL A 108 -5.09 10.87 -23.44
C VAL A 108 -4.22 12.05 -23.90
N GLU A 109 -4.09 13.10 -23.08
CA GLU A 109 -3.40 14.32 -23.48
C GLU A 109 -1.88 14.26 -23.28
N CYS A 110 -1.40 13.55 -22.24
CA CYS A 110 0.03 13.51 -21.88
C CYS A 110 0.70 12.17 -22.21
N GLY A 111 -0.05 11.09 -22.43
CA GLY A 111 0.50 9.74 -22.56
C GLY A 111 1.52 9.63 -23.69
N LYS A 112 1.16 10.04 -24.91
CA LYS A 112 2.09 9.96 -26.06
C LYS A 112 3.37 10.78 -25.87
N MET A 113 3.28 11.90 -25.17
CA MET A 113 4.43 12.72 -24.85
C MET A 113 5.36 12.00 -23.87
N LEU A 114 4.81 11.40 -22.82
CA LEU A 114 5.56 10.62 -21.83
C LEU A 114 6.22 9.39 -22.48
N GLU A 115 5.50 8.65 -23.35
CA GLU A 115 6.07 7.52 -24.10
C GLU A 115 7.27 7.95 -24.96
N LYS A 116 7.15 9.08 -25.68
CA LYS A 116 8.27 9.66 -26.44
C LYS A 116 9.43 10.08 -25.52
N GLY A 117 9.16 10.46 -24.29
CA GLY A 117 10.14 10.75 -23.26
C GLY A 117 10.76 9.51 -22.60
N GLY A 118 10.43 8.30 -23.07
CA GLY A 118 10.97 7.03 -22.56
C GLY A 118 10.23 6.44 -21.35
N TYR A 119 9.06 6.97 -21.03
CA TYR A 119 8.25 6.44 -19.93
C TYR A 119 7.47 5.18 -20.35
N VAL A 120 7.46 4.20 -19.47
CA VAL A 120 6.56 3.04 -19.58
C VAL A 120 5.27 3.38 -18.85
N ILE A 121 4.17 3.49 -19.60
CA ILE A 121 2.86 3.81 -19.04
C ILE A 121 2.13 2.52 -18.68
N LYS A 122 1.68 2.44 -17.44
CA LYS A 122 0.81 1.35 -16.95
C LYS A 122 -0.51 1.94 -16.47
N SER A 123 -1.61 1.45 -17.00
CA SER A 123 -2.95 1.92 -16.64
C SER A 123 -3.78 0.83 -15.97
N LEU A 124 -4.45 1.19 -14.87
CA LEU A 124 -5.50 0.40 -14.25
C LEU A 124 -6.84 1.11 -14.50
N ASN A 125 -7.68 0.53 -15.36
CA ASN A 125 -8.99 1.08 -15.69
C ASN A 125 -10.08 0.30 -14.97
N THR A 126 -10.61 0.88 -13.91
CA THR A 126 -11.65 0.26 -13.08
C THR A 126 -13.06 0.33 -13.69
N ILE A 127 -13.25 1.14 -14.74
CA ILE A 127 -14.52 1.25 -15.47
C ILE A 127 -14.59 0.17 -16.57
N ASN A 128 -13.49 -0.08 -17.25
CA ASN A 128 -13.39 -1.08 -18.29
C ASN A 128 -12.07 -1.88 -18.14
N PHE A 129 -12.16 -3.00 -17.43
CA PHE A 129 -11.00 -3.87 -17.16
C PHE A 129 -10.31 -4.39 -18.42
N ARG A 130 -11.02 -4.50 -19.57
CA ARG A 130 -10.38 -4.87 -20.86
C ARG A 130 -9.34 -3.86 -21.33
N LYS A 131 -9.43 -2.62 -20.85
CA LYS A 131 -8.46 -1.55 -21.13
C LYS A 131 -7.37 -1.43 -20.07
N SER A 132 -7.43 -2.23 -19.02
CA SER A 132 -6.40 -2.28 -17.99
C SER A 132 -5.22 -3.13 -18.41
N MET A 133 -4.05 -2.76 -17.96
CA MET A 133 -2.89 -3.64 -18.02
C MET A 133 -3.01 -4.76 -17.00
N HIS A 134 -2.51 -5.94 -17.35
CA HIS A 134 -2.47 -7.08 -16.45
C HIS A 134 -1.40 -6.86 -15.38
N TYR A 135 -1.76 -7.24 -14.16
CA TYR A 135 -0.87 -7.23 -13.00
C TYR A 135 -0.90 -8.60 -12.33
N ASN A 136 0.27 -9.24 -12.26
CA ASN A 136 0.42 -10.50 -11.53
C ASN A 136 1.29 -10.25 -10.29
N PRO A 137 0.72 -10.25 -9.07
CA PRO A 137 1.48 -10.01 -7.85
C PRO A 137 2.52 -11.10 -7.57
N PHE A 138 2.35 -12.34 -8.06
CA PHE A 138 3.35 -13.39 -7.91
C PHE A 138 4.72 -13.01 -8.49
N SER A 139 4.74 -12.23 -9.56
CA SER A 139 5.99 -11.73 -10.17
C SER A 139 6.81 -10.82 -9.25
N TYR A 140 6.23 -10.34 -8.15
CA TYR A 140 6.88 -9.43 -7.19
C TYR A 140 7.22 -10.12 -5.86
N ILE A 141 6.90 -11.40 -5.70
CA ILE A 141 7.29 -12.19 -4.53
C ILE A 141 8.77 -12.55 -4.67
N ARG A 142 9.57 -12.16 -3.68
CA ARG A 142 10.99 -12.45 -3.60
C ARG A 142 11.36 -13.22 -2.33
N SER A 143 10.46 -13.30 -1.39
CA SER A 143 10.66 -13.92 -0.08
C SER A 143 9.33 -14.36 0.53
N GLU A 144 9.39 -15.25 1.51
CA GLU A 144 8.24 -15.66 2.32
C GLU A 144 7.52 -14.46 2.98
N LYS A 145 8.28 -13.41 3.33
CA LYS A 145 7.71 -12.16 3.87
C LYS A 145 6.78 -11.47 2.87
N ASP A 146 7.05 -11.60 1.58
CA ASP A 146 6.21 -10.99 0.54
C ASP A 146 4.95 -11.82 0.33
N ILE A 147 5.02 -13.15 0.50
CA ILE A 147 3.83 -14.02 0.55
C ILE A 147 2.90 -13.55 1.68
N LEU A 148 3.43 -13.36 2.88
CA LEU A 148 2.64 -12.89 4.03
C LEU A 148 2.02 -11.50 3.78
N LYS A 149 2.73 -10.58 3.12
CA LYS A 149 2.19 -9.28 2.73
C LYS A 149 1.05 -9.42 1.72
N LEU A 150 1.24 -10.28 0.69
CA LEU A 150 0.21 -10.52 -0.31
C LEU A 150 -1.05 -11.07 0.34
N VAL A 151 -0.94 -12.11 1.17
CA VAL A 151 -2.06 -12.70 1.92
C VAL A 151 -2.76 -11.65 2.78
N ASN A 152 -2.02 -10.86 3.55
CA ASN A 152 -2.62 -9.79 4.35
C ASN A 152 -3.37 -8.76 3.49
N THR A 153 -2.82 -8.41 2.33
CA THR A 153 -3.46 -7.48 1.40
C THR A 153 -4.76 -8.05 0.83
N ILE A 154 -4.79 -9.33 0.45
CA ILE A 154 -6.00 -10.02 0.00
C ILE A 154 -7.07 -9.94 1.09
N ILE A 155 -6.76 -10.41 2.30
CA ILE A 155 -7.73 -10.48 3.39
C ILE A 155 -8.26 -9.11 3.79
N VAL A 156 -7.39 -8.10 3.92
CA VAL A 156 -7.81 -6.74 4.30
C VAL A 156 -8.75 -6.13 3.25
N ASN A 157 -8.49 -6.39 1.96
CA ASN A 157 -9.28 -5.81 0.88
C ASN A 157 -10.53 -6.62 0.52
N THR A 158 -10.64 -7.87 0.97
CA THR A 158 -11.84 -8.69 0.77
C THR A 158 -12.82 -8.63 1.92
N LYS A 159 -12.39 -8.19 3.11
CA LYS A 159 -13.29 -7.91 4.24
C LYS A 159 -14.11 -6.66 3.95
N GLY A 160 -15.44 -6.80 3.99
CA GLY A 160 -16.35 -5.65 3.95
C GLY A 160 -16.23 -4.78 5.22
N ASP A 161 -16.65 -3.51 5.12
CA ASP A 161 -16.61 -2.52 6.22
C ASP A 161 -17.45 -2.86 7.47
N GLY A 162 -18.16 -4.01 7.48
CA GLY A 162 -19.17 -4.34 8.49
C GLY A 162 -18.72 -5.22 9.66
N ASP A 163 -17.56 -5.86 9.61
CA ASP A 163 -17.25 -6.93 10.58
C ASP A 163 -16.03 -6.63 11.45
N LYS A 164 -16.26 -5.82 12.50
CA LYS A 164 -15.25 -5.57 13.55
C LYS A 164 -15.32 -6.57 14.72
N SER A 165 -16.27 -7.51 14.73
CA SER A 165 -16.58 -8.32 15.92
C SER A 165 -16.29 -9.82 15.79
N GLY A 166 -15.40 -10.25 14.95
CA GLY A 166 -15.09 -11.68 14.82
C GLY A 166 -13.69 -11.96 14.31
N GLU A 167 -12.74 -11.13 14.74
CA GLU A 167 -11.40 -11.14 14.12
C GLU A 167 -10.59 -12.41 14.33
N ASP A 168 -11.07 -13.36 15.14
CA ASP A 168 -10.02 -14.12 15.75
C ASP A 168 -9.63 -15.43 15.08
N PHE A 169 -10.56 -16.32 14.90
CA PHE A 169 -10.18 -17.69 14.54
C PHE A 169 -10.20 -17.94 13.03
N TRP A 170 -11.31 -17.58 12.38
CA TRP A 170 -11.51 -17.84 10.96
C TRP A 170 -10.52 -17.11 10.09
N VAL A 171 -10.24 -15.86 10.43
CA VAL A 171 -9.25 -15.04 9.71
C VAL A 171 -7.84 -15.59 9.86
N LYS A 172 -7.50 -16.12 11.05
CA LYS A 172 -6.21 -16.78 11.25
C LYS A 172 -6.09 -18.06 10.45
N ALA A 173 -7.15 -18.86 10.42
CA ALA A 173 -7.19 -20.07 9.60
C ALA A 173 -7.11 -19.77 8.10
N GLU A 174 -7.87 -18.78 7.62
CA GLU A 174 -7.83 -18.30 6.25
C GLU A 174 -6.42 -17.78 5.85
N LYS A 175 -5.78 -17.02 6.74
CA LYS A 175 -4.40 -16.58 6.52
C LYS A 175 -3.42 -17.73 6.36
N LEU A 176 -3.53 -18.74 7.21
CA LEU A 176 -2.68 -19.93 7.14
C LEU A 176 -2.90 -20.68 5.83
N TYR A 177 -4.17 -20.83 5.45
CA TYR A 177 -4.56 -21.51 4.23
C TYR A 177 -4.02 -20.80 2.97
N TYR A 178 -4.31 -19.51 2.81
CA TYR A 178 -3.77 -18.75 1.67
C TYR A 178 -2.23 -18.69 1.68
N THR A 179 -1.62 -18.61 2.85
CA THR A 179 -0.16 -18.64 2.95
C THR A 179 0.41 -19.98 2.48
N ALA A 180 -0.27 -21.08 2.80
CA ALA A 180 0.13 -22.41 2.36
C ALA A 180 0.01 -22.56 0.84
N LEU A 181 -1.16 -22.19 0.27
CA LEU A 181 -1.41 -22.31 -1.17
C LEU A 181 -0.49 -21.42 -1.99
N ILE A 182 -0.38 -20.14 -1.63
CA ILE A 182 0.50 -19.20 -2.34
C ILE A 182 1.97 -19.62 -2.19
N GLY A 183 2.35 -20.12 -1.00
CA GLY A 183 3.67 -20.68 -0.78
C GLY A 183 3.94 -21.89 -1.67
N TYR A 184 3.01 -22.82 -1.79
CA TYR A 184 3.11 -23.96 -2.69
C TYR A 184 3.31 -23.52 -4.14
N ILE A 185 2.43 -22.64 -4.64
CA ILE A 185 2.53 -22.12 -6.02
C ILE A 185 3.85 -21.42 -6.26
N TRP A 186 4.33 -20.62 -5.32
CA TRP A 186 5.58 -19.87 -5.49
C TRP A 186 6.82 -20.75 -5.57
N TYR A 187 6.88 -21.81 -4.76
CA TYR A 187 8.02 -22.70 -4.72
C TYR A 187 7.97 -23.81 -5.78
N GLU A 188 6.80 -24.44 -5.96
CA GLU A 188 6.67 -25.70 -6.68
C GLU A 188 6.10 -25.53 -8.10
N ALA A 189 5.28 -24.50 -8.35
CA ALA A 189 4.65 -24.32 -9.65
C ALA A 189 5.66 -23.75 -10.69
N PRO A 190 5.51 -24.11 -11.98
CA PRO A 190 6.24 -23.46 -13.05
C PRO A 190 5.82 -21.99 -13.20
N ASP A 191 6.68 -21.16 -13.78
CA ASP A 191 6.48 -19.71 -13.80
C ASP A 191 5.17 -19.24 -14.45
N HIS A 192 4.65 -19.97 -15.44
CA HIS A 192 3.39 -19.65 -16.10
C HIS A 192 2.16 -19.94 -15.25
N GLU A 193 2.29 -20.79 -14.24
CA GLU A 193 1.23 -21.11 -13.27
C GLU A 193 1.32 -20.27 -11.99
N LYS A 194 2.36 -19.48 -11.79
CA LYS A 194 2.46 -18.56 -10.65
C LYS A 194 1.54 -17.37 -10.83
N ASN A 195 0.24 -17.59 -10.62
CA ASN A 195 -0.81 -16.59 -10.80
C ASN A 195 -2.05 -16.88 -9.95
N PHE A 196 -3.01 -15.94 -9.94
CA PHE A 196 -4.25 -16.11 -9.20
C PHE A 196 -5.23 -17.14 -9.81
N THR A 197 -5.12 -17.45 -11.09
CA THR A 197 -5.95 -18.50 -11.69
C THR A 197 -5.64 -19.84 -11.04
N THR A 198 -4.36 -20.19 -10.94
CA THR A 198 -3.91 -21.40 -10.26
C THR A 198 -4.31 -21.41 -8.78
N LEU A 199 -4.21 -20.26 -8.09
CA LEU A 199 -4.69 -20.18 -6.71
C LEU A 199 -6.18 -20.47 -6.59
N LEU A 200 -7.00 -19.92 -7.48
CA LEU A 200 -8.45 -20.18 -7.49
C LEU A 200 -8.77 -21.64 -7.84
N GLU A 201 -8.06 -22.25 -8.76
CA GLU A 201 -8.18 -23.68 -9.09
C GLU A 201 -7.85 -24.56 -7.89
N MET A 202 -6.78 -24.26 -7.16
CA MET A 202 -6.45 -24.97 -5.92
C MET A 202 -7.53 -24.79 -4.85
N ILE A 203 -8.07 -23.58 -4.68
CA ILE A 203 -9.17 -23.34 -3.73
C ILE A 203 -10.39 -24.16 -4.11
N ASN A 204 -10.78 -24.17 -5.38
CA ASN A 204 -11.92 -24.96 -5.87
C ASN A 204 -11.68 -26.47 -5.72
N ALA A 205 -10.44 -26.93 -5.92
CA ALA A 205 -10.08 -28.34 -5.75
C ALA A 205 -10.00 -28.77 -4.27
N SER A 206 -10.03 -27.84 -3.34
CA SER A 206 -9.93 -28.11 -1.90
C SER A 206 -11.28 -28.25 -1.20
N GLU A 207 -12.36 -28.48 -1.95
CA GLU A 207 -13.69 -28.71 -1.37
C GLU A 207 -13.67 -29.89 -0.39
N ALA A 208 -14.12 -29.62 0.84
CA ALA A 208 -14.28 -30.65 1.87
C ALA A 208 -15.62 -31.33 1.68
N ARG A 209 -15.66 -32.68 1.79
CA ARG A 209 -16.89 -33.41 1.91
C ARG A 209 -17.28 -33.51 3.37
N GLU A 210 -18.49 -33.07 3.73
CA GLU A 210 -18.98 -33.14 5.10
C GLU A 210 -19.28 -34.60 5.56
N ASP A 211 -19.45 -35.51 4.61
CA ASP A 211 -19.90 -36.88 4.87
C ASP A 211 -18.76 -37.89 5.13
N ASP A 212 -17.51 -37.51 4.88
CA ASP A 212 -16.34 -38.40 5.02
C ASP A 212 -15.11 -37.66 5.58
N GLU A 213 -14.87 -37.87 6.86
CA GLU A 213 -13.71 -37.29 7.56
C GLU A 213 -12.35 -37.84 7.04
N THR A 214 -12.36 -38.95 6.32
CA THR A 214 -11.17 -39.59 5.75
C THR A 214 -10.90 -39.12 4.31
N PHE A 215 -11.82 -38.34 3.73
CA PHE A 215 -11.70 -37.85 2.36
C PHE A 215 -10.55 -36.88 2.23
N LYS A 216 -9.60 -37.23 1.36
CA LYS A 216 -8.50 -36.35 0.95
C LYS A 216 -8.84 -35.71 -0.39
N ASN A 217 -8.95 -34.39 -0.39
CA ASN A 217 -9.10 -33.65 -1.63
C ASN A 217 -7.76 -33.58 -2.42
N PRO A 218 -7.78 -33.20 -3.70
CA PRO A 218 -6.56 -33.14 -4.51
C PRO A 218 -5.45 -32.26 -3.90
N VAL A 219 -5.80 -31.19 -3.20
CA VAL A 219 -4.82 -30.32 -2.53
C VAL A 219 -4.19 -31.01 -1.33
N ASP A 220 -4.95 -31.79 -0.55
CA ASP A 220 -4.40 -32.61 0.53
C ASP A 220 -3.33 -33.56 -0.01
N VAL A 221 -3.61 -34.24 -1.13
CA VAL A 221 -2.67 -35.18 -1.75
C VAL A 221 -1.40 -34.46 -2.19
N MET A 222 -1.52 -33.30 -2.82
CA MET A 222 -0.35 -32.48 -3.23
C MET A 222 0.51 -32.08 -2.03
N PHE A 223 -0.09 -31.71 -0.91
CA PHE A 223 0.63 -31.35 0.30
C PHE A 223 1.26 -32.57 1.00
N ASP A 224 0.57 -33.72 0.99
CA ASP A 224 1.13 -34.97 1.52
C ASP A 224 2.37 -35.43 0.73
N GLU A 225 2.35 -35.31 -0.60
CA GLU A 225 3.49 -35.61 -1.46
C GLU A 225 4.67 -34.66 -1.20
N LEU A 226 4.37 -33.37 -1.06
CA LEU A 226 5.39 -32.37 -0.73
C LEU A 226 5.96 -32.60 0.67
N GLU A 227 5.13 -32.95 1.65
CA GLU A 227 5.55 -33.27 3.01
C GLU A 227 6.43 -34.50 3.08
N ALA A 228 6.13 -35.53 2.29
CA ALA A 228 6.96 -36.74 2.18
C ALA A 228 8.34 -36.43 1.60
N ARG A 229 8.45 -35.45 0.70
CA ARG A 229 9.70 -35.01 0.07
C ARG A 229 10.49 -34.03 0.94
N ASP A 230 9.82 -33.04 1.51
CA ASP A 230 10.39 -31.98 2.35
C ASP A 230 9.45 -31.61 3.52
N PRO A 231 9.58 -32.30 4.67
CA PRO A 231 8.75 -32.03 5.85
C PRO A 231 8.93 -30.62 6.43
N ASP A 232 10.05 -29.98 6.12
CA ASP A 232 10.39 -28.63 6.60
C ASP A 232 10.01 -27.52 5.64
N HIS A 233 9.44 -27.86 4.50
CA HIS A 233 9.01 -26.90 3.51
C HIS A 233 8.04 -25.83 4.08
N PHE A 234 8.25 -24.57 3.69
CA PHE A 234 7.46 -23.44 4.19
C PHE A 234 5.95 -23.66 4.04
N ALA A 235 5.50 -24.05 2.84
CA ALA A 235 4.09 -24.25 2.55
C ALA A 235 3.49 -25.39 3.38
N VAL A 236 4.21 -26.50 3.56
CA VAL A 236 3.81 -27.66 4.39
C VAL A 236 3.60 -27.22 5.84
N LYS A 237 4.54 -26.47 6.40
CA LYS A 237 4.42 -25.95 7.78
C LYS A 237 3.16 -25.09 7.97
N GLN A 238 2.80 -24.28 6.98
CA GLN A 238 1.58 -23.46 7.06
C GLN A 238 0.32 -24.30 6.89
N TYR A 239 0.34 -25.30 5.99
CA TYR A 239 -0.78 -26.19 5.76
C TYR A 239 -1.08 -27.07 6.98
N ARG A 240 -0.08 -27.63 7.63
CA ARG A 240 -0.25 -28.36 8.90
C ARG A 240 -0.93 -27.50 9.97
N LYS A 241 -0.48 -26.25 10.13
CA LYS A 241 -1.10 -25.31 11.08
C LYS A 241 -2.56 -25.03 10.74
N TYR A 242 -2.86 -24.88 9.44
CA TYR A 242 -4.22 -24.71 8.97
C TYR A 242 -5.09 -25.94 9.30
N LYS A 243 -4.62 -27.17 8.99
CA LYS A 243 -5.33 -28.41 9.30
C LYS A 243 -5.60 -28.59 10.79
N LEU A 244 -4.64 -28.29 11.63
CA LEU A 244 -4.81 -28.30 13.09
C LEU A 244 -5.87 -27.29 13.53
N ALA A 245 -5.87 -26.10 12.98
CA ALA A 245 -6.89 -25.09 13.28
C ALA A 245 -8.26 -25.53 12.79
N ALA A 246 -8.39 -26.07 11.58
CA ALA A 246 -9.65 -26.57 11.00
C ALA A 246 -10.19 -27.78 11.80
N GLY A 247 -9.34 -28.71 12.20
CA GLY A 247 -9.73 -29.88 13.01
C GLY A 247 -10.28 -29.52 14.39
N VAL A 248 -9.72 -28.49 15.05
CA VAL A 248 -10.25 -27.97 16.33
C VAL A 248 -11.67 -27.41 16.16
N VAL A 249 -12.00 -26.85 15.00
CA VAL A 249 -13.36 -26.32 14.75
C VAL A 249 -14.36 -27.43 14.49
N CYS A 250 -13.99 -28.44 13.74
CA CYS A 250 -14.84 -29.61 13.50
C CYS A 250 -15.18 -30.27 14.84
N SER A 251 -14.19 -30.49 15.70
CA SER A 251 -14.39 -31.06 17.05
C SER A 251 -15.31 -30.22 17.93
N LYS A 252 -15.16 -28.86 17.90
CA LYS A 252 -16.03 -27.96 18.66
C LYS A 252 -17.48 -27.93 18.13
N ARG A 253 -17.66 -28.02 16.81
CA ARG A 253 -19.00 -28.07 16.20
C ARG A 253 -19.74 -29.33 16.55
N LEU A 254 -19.06 -30.47 16.53
CA LEU A 254 -19.58 -31.76 16.96
C LEU A 254 -19.95 -31.78 18.47
N LEU A 255 -19.10 -31.19 19.32
CA LEU A 255 -19.39 -31.06 20.75
C LEU A 255 -20.61 -30.16 21.02
N ASN A 256 -20.76 -29.05 20.35
CA ASN A 256 -21.90 -28.14 20.50
C ASN A 256 -23.20 -28.77 19.95
N GLN A 257 -23.13 -29.61 18.90
CA GLN A 257 -24.30 -30.40 18.42
C GLN A 257 -24.66 -31.50 19.37
N ALA A 258 -23.72 -32.12 20.05
CA ALA A 258 -23.98 -33.15 21.05
C ALA A 258 -24.57 -32.58 22.35
N VAL A 259 -24.11 -31.40 22.79
CA VAL A 259 -24.62 -30.72 24.00
C VAL A 259 -25.96 -30.01 23.78
N GLY A 260 -26.30 -29.63 22.53
CA GLY A 260 -27.60 -29.02 22.19
C GLY A 260 -28.76 -30.01 21.97
N LYS A 261 -28.53 -31.29 22.18
CA LYS A 261 -29.55 -32.35 22.08
C LYS A 261 -29.91 -33.02 23.42
N SER A 262 -29.48 -32.42 24.54
CA SER A 262 -29.86 -32.85 25.89
C SER A 262 -30.81 -31.86 26.54
#